data_f06be92d5d07369277eadde0135978de
#
_entry.id   f06be92d5d07369277eadde0135978de
#
_cell.length_a   1.000
_cell.length_b   1.000
_cell.length_c   1.000
_cell.angle_alpha   90.00
_cell.angle_beta   90.00
_cell.angle_gamma   90.00
#
_symmetry.space_group_name_H-M   'P 1'
#
loop_
_entity.id
_entity.type
_entity.pdbx_description
1 polymer ?
#
loop_
_entity_poly.entity_id
_entity_poly.type
_entity_poly.pdbx_seq_one_letter_code
_entity_poly.pdbx_strand_id
1 'polypeptide(L)'
;SDGIVIIGSGFAARQLVKNIRKQDTQIPLTLIAADSMDEYNKPDLSHVISRGQKADDLTLQSAGEFAEQYNLRLFPHTWVSDIDAEKRLVKSQDNQWRYDKLVLATGATPFIPPVPGRELMLTLNSQREYGAAQSQLHDAKRVLIVGGGLIGCELAMDFCRAGKAVTVVDNSASVLAALMPPEASSRLQHRLTEMGVHLMLKTQLEGLEH
;
A
#
# COMPACT_ATOMS: atom_id res chain seq x y z
N SER A 1 32.21 -7.13 9.56
CA SER A 1 30.91 -7.61 9.08
C SER A 1 30.21 -6.51 8.30
N ASP A 2 29.69 -6.84 7.14
CA ASP A 2 28.89 -5.95 6.32
C ASP A 2 27.41 -5.90 6.81
N GLY A 3 27.08 -6.85 7.68
CA GLY A 3 25.80 -6.91 8.37
C GLY A 3 24.64 -7.36 7.49
N ILE A 4 23.43 -6.94 7.87
CA ILE A 4 22.18 -7.30 7.18
C ILE A 4 21.66 -6.07 6.43
N VAL A 5 21.42 -6.24 5.14
CA VAL A 5 20.72 -5.25 4.31
C VAL A 5 19.29 -5.71 4.10
N ILE A 6 18.32 -4.83 4.36
CA ILE A 6 16.88 -5.05 4.18
C ILE A 6 16.39 -4.06 3.13
N ILE A 7 15.80 -4.55 2.05
CA ILE A 7 15.15 -3.72 1.04
C ILE A 7 13.64 -3.72 1.32
N GLY A 8 13.13 -2.56 1.71
CA GLY A 8 11.75 -2.34 2.11
C GLY A 8 11.64 -1.63 3.44
N SER A 9 10.48 -1.07 3.73
CA SER A 9 10.20 -0.27 4.93
C SER A 9 8.84 -0.57 5.55
N GLY A 10 8.12 -1.54 5.02
CA GLY A 10 6.79 -1.90 5.48
C GLY A 10 6.79 -2.73 6.77
N PHE A 11 5.64 -3.27 7.10
CA PHE A 11 5.42 -4.05 8.32
C PHE A 11 6.43 -5.20 8.49
N ALA A 12 6.68 -5.98 7.43
CA ALA A 12 7.61 -7.12 7.50
C ALA A 12 9.04 -6.70 7.81
N ALA A 13 9.55 -5.64 7.15
CA ALA A 13 10.87 -5.10 7.40
C ALA A 13 11.02 -4.61 8.85
N ARG A 14 10.03 -3.88 9.35
CA ARG A 14 10.03 -3.32 10.72
C ARG A 14 9.96 -4.40 11.78
N GLN A 15 9.13 -5.41 11.60
CA GLN A 15 9.05 -6.54 12.53
C GLN A 15 10.37 -7.34 12.56
N LEU A 16 11.00 -7.52 11.40
CA LEU A 16 12.30 -8.18 11.33
C LEU A 16 13.36 -7.40 12.11
N VAL A 17 13.45 -6.08 11.94
CA VAL A 17 14.37 -5.23 12.70
C VAL A 17 14.15 -5.37 14.20
N LYS A 18 12.90 -5.26 14.66
CA LYS A 18 12.54 -5.40 16.08
C LYS A 18 12.96 -6.77 16.62
N ASN A 19 12.77 -7.83 15.87
CA ASN A 19 13.14 -9.20 16.28
C ASN A 19 14.66 -9.43 16.26
N ILE A 20 15.37 -8.89 15.27
CA ILE A 20 16.84 -8.96 15.27
C ILE A 20 17.40 -8.25 16.50
N ARG A 21 16.94 -7.05 16.80
CA ARG A 21 17.42 -6.26 17.94
C ARG A 21 17.15 -6.88 19.31
N LYS A 22 16.13 -7.73 19.42
CA LYS A 22 15.92 -8.54 20.64
C LYS A 22 17.00 -9.60 20.85
N GLN A 23 17.63 -10.07 19.77
CA GLN A 23 18.63 -11.13 19.81
C GLN A 23 20.06 -10.57 19.71
N ASP A 24 20.26 -9.55 18.92
CA ASP A 24 21.55 -8.93 18.65
C ASP A 24 21.41 -7.42 18.51
N THR A 25 21.98 -6.70 19.49
CA THR A 25 21.95 -5.25 19.54
C THR A 25 23.04 -4.57 18.71
N GLN A 26 24.03 -5.33 18.22
CA GLN A 26 25.25 -4.80 17.62
C GLN A 26 25.39 -5.05 16.12
N ILE A 27 24.78 -6.10 15.59
CA ILE A 27 24.90 -6.42 14.16
C ILE A 27 24.52 -5.20 13.31
N PRO A 28 25.34 -4.79 12.33
CA PRO A 28 24.99 -3.69 11.46
C PRO A 28 23.71 -3.98 10.68
N LEU A 29 22.75 -3.07 10.76
CA LEU A 29 21.49 -3.13 10.00
C LEU A 29 21.36 -1.93 9.09
N THR A 30 21.02 -2.18 7.83
CA THR A 30 20.79 -1.15 6.81
C THR A 30 19.43 -1.40 6.17
N LEU A 31 18.58 -0.37 6.14
CA LEU A 31 17.31 -0.39 5.43
C LEU A 31 17.39 0.55 4.24
N ILE A 32 16.92 0.04 3.09
CA ILE A 32 16.85 0.80 1.83
C ILE A 32 15.43 0.71 1.31
N ALA A 33 14.80 1.84 1.03
CA ALA A 33 13.45 1.87 0.47
C ALA A 33 13.23 3.07 -0.44
N ALA A 34 12.31 2.92 -1.39
CA ALA A 34 11.96 3.96 -2.33
C ALA A 34 11.10 5.08 -1.73
N ASP A 35 10.42 4.82 -0.59
CA ASP A 35 9.57 5.77 0.11
C ASP A 35 10.32 6.57 1.20
N SER A 36 9.57 7.35 2.01
CA SER A 36 10.10 8.12 3.13
C SER A 36 10.57 7.26 4.30
N MET A 37 10.15 6.00 4.35
CA MET A 37 10.36 5.06 5.46
C MET A 37 9.65 5.44 6.77
N ASP A 38 8.74 6.42 6.77
CA ASP A 38 7.91 6.73 7.94
C ASP A 38 6.93 5.59 8.21
N GLU A 39 6.73 5.26 9.49
CA GLU A 39 5.82 4.20 9.88
C GLU A 39 4.37 4.68 9.84
N TYR A 40 3.51 3.91 9.22
CA TYR A 40 2.06 4.09 9.26
C TYR A 40 1.36 2.73 9.21
N ASN A 41 0.09 2.72 9.64
CA ASN A 41 -0.74 1.52 9.56
C ASN A 41 -1.44 1.46 8.19
N LYS A 42 -0.96 0.60 7.29
CA LYS A 42 -1.48 0.49 5.91
C LYS A 42 -3.01 0.29 5.82
N PRO A 43 -3.67 -0.51 6.66
CA PRO A 43 -5.13 -0.62 6.66
C PRO A 43 -5.88 0.69 6.86
N ASP A 44 -5.29 1.69 7.52
CA ASP A 44 -5.94 2.99 7.72
C ASP A 44 -6.17 3.77 6.43
N LEU A 45 -5.45 3.43 5.34
CA LEU A 45 -5.65 4.04 4.03
C LEU A 45 -7.07 3.89 3.49
N SER A 46 -7.80 2.85 3.87
CA SER A 46 -9.19 2.63 3.44
C SER A 46 -10.23 3.37 4.30
N HIS A 47 -9.80 4.22 5.24
CA HIS A 47 -10.67 4.95 6.16
C HIS A 47 -10.41 6.46 6.20
N VAL A 48 -9.45 6.95 5.40
CA VAL A 48 -8.96 8.35 5.48
C VAL A 48 -9.94 9.38 4.97
N ILE A 49 -10.75 9.04 3.97
CA ILE A 49 -11.63 10.01 3.30
C ILE A 49 -12.79 10.43 4.21
N SER A 50 -13.51 9.48 4.83
CA SER A 50 -14.61 9.80 5.74
C SER A 50 -14.13 10.51 7.01
N ARG A 51 -12.89 10.27 7.43
CA ARG A 51 -12.27 10.91 8.59
C ARG A 51 -11.66 12.28 8.29
N GLY A 52 -11.60 12.68 7.01
CA GLY A 52 -10.98 13.94 6.60
C GLY A 52 -9.48 14.02 6.91
N GLN A 53 -8.79 12.88 6.98
CA GLN A 53 -7.38 12.81 7.32
C GLN A 53 -6.49 13.18 6.12
N LYS A 54 -5.39 13.87 6.42
CA LYS A 54 -4.29 14.06 5.46
C LYS A 54 -3.34 12.87 5.51
N ALA A 55 -2.50 12.71 4.47
CA ALA A 55 -1.53 11.64 4.41
C ALA A 55 -0.58 11.63 5.62
N ASP A 56 -0.09 12.80 6.03
CA ASP A 56 0.84 12.95 7.14
C ASP A 56 0.21 12.61 8.51
N ASP A 57 -1.11 12.74 8.65
CA ASP A 57 -1.83 12.36 9.87
C ASP A 57 -1.73 10.85 10.16
N LEU A 58 -1.39 10.03 9.16
CA LEU A 58 -1.22 8.59 9.29
C LEU A 58 0.12 8.17 9.87
N THR A 59 1.11 9.06 9.92
CA THR A 59 2.46 8.75 10.40
C THR A 59 2.43 8.46 11.91
N LEU A 60 2.85 7.25 12.28
CA LEU A 60 2.94 6.79 13.67
C LEU A 60 4.32 7.09 14.27
N GLN A 61 5.38 6.90 13.48
CA GLN A 61 6.76 7.14 13.85
C GLN A 61 7.54 7.58 12.63
N SER A 62 8.38 8.60 12.76
CA SER A 62 9.27 9.03 11.69
C SER A 62 10.38 8.00 11.43
N ALA A 63 10.93 7.99 10.24
CA ALA A 63 12.06 7.14 9.87
C ALA A 63 13.28 7.41 10.78
N GLY A 64 13.56 8.68 11.07
CA GLY A 64 14.66 9.08 11.95
C GLY A 64 14.53 8.53 13.36
N GLU A 65 13.35 8.64 13.97
CA GLU A 65 13.07 8.08 15.29
C GLU A 65 13.21 6.56 15.33
N PHE A 66 12.75 5.87 14.29
CA PHE A 66 12.91 4.42 14.17
C PHE A 66 14.37 4.02 14.02
N ALA A 67 15.16 4.77 13.21
CA ALA A 67 16.59 4.53 13.06
C ALA A 67 17.37 4.70 14.36
N GLU A 68 17.06 5.74 15.11
CA GLU A 68 17.68 6.01 16.42
C GLU A 68 17.33 4.93 17.43
N GLN A 69 16.05 4.58 17.54
CA GLN A 69 15.57 3.57 18.46
C GLN A 69 16.20 2.19 18.27
N TYR A 70 16.43 1.79 17.00
CA TYR A 70 16.93 0.46 16.65
C TYR A 70 18.36 0.45 16.11
N ASN A 71 19.06 1.58 16.19
CA ASN A 71 20.45 1.71 15.69
C ASN A 71 20.60 1.22 14.25
N LEU A 72 19.90 1.89 13.31
CA LEU A 72 19.85 1.54 11.90
C LEU A 72 20.53 2.59 11.04
N ARG A 73 21.10 2.15 9.92
CA ARG A 73 21.40 3.02 8.79
C ARG A 73 20.23 3.02 7.82
N LEU A 74 19.70 4.20 7.51
CA LEU A 74 18.56 4.34 6.60
C LEU A 74 18.97 5.01 5.30
N PHE A 75 18.40 4.51 4.21
CA PHE A 75 18.49 5.11 2.89
C PHE A 75 17.06 5.22 2.31
N PRO A 76 16.31 6.25 2.73
CA PRO A 76 14.99 6.52 2.18
C PRO A 76 15.09 7.08 0.76
N HIS A 77 13.96 7.11 0.05
CA HIS A 77 13.87 7.65 -1.32
C HIS A 77 14.94 7.08 -2.27
N THR A 78 15.31 5.81 -2.04
CA THR A 78 16.37 5.14 -2.75
C THR A 78 15.82 3.91 -3.47
N TRP A 79 15.86 3.96 -4.80
CA TRP A 79 15.43 2.86 -5.66
C TRP A 79 16.60 1.90 -5.89
N VAL A 80 16.44 0.65 -5.45
CA VAL A 80 17.40 -0.42 -5.75
C VAL A 80 17.20 -0.87 -7.18
N SER A 81 18.25 -0.77 -7.99
CA SER A 81 18.22 -1.08 -9.41
C SER A 81 18.81 -2.45 -9.76
N ASP A 82 19.70 -2.97 -8.92
CA ASP A 82 20.40 -4.23 -9.19
C ASP A 82 20.88 -4.90 -7.90
N ILE A 83 20.96 -6.22 -7.94
CA ILE A 83 21.50 -7.06 -6.87
C ILE A 83 22.51 -8.04 -7.51
N ASP A 84 23.77 -7.89 -7.16
CA ASP A 84 24.84 -8.81 -7.52
C ASP A 84 25.03 -9.83 -6.38
N ALA A 85 24.40 -10.98 -6.53
CA ALA A 85 24.41 -12.00 -5.48
C ALA A 85 25.80 -12.65 -5.29
N GLU A 86 26.60 -12.76 -6.34
CA GLU A 86 27.93 -13.34 -6.27
C GLU A 86 28.87 -12.44 -5.46
N LYS A 87 28.83 -11.15 -5.72
CA LYS A 87 29.64 -10.14 -5.01
C LYS A 87 28.99 -9.65 -3.70
N ARG A 88 27.77 -10.10 -3.41
CA ARG A 88 26.97 -9.65 -2.27
C ARG A 88 26.84 -8.13 -2.22
N LEU A 89 26.38 -7.53 -3.32
CA LEU A 89 26.18 -6.09 -3.48
C LEU A 89 24.75 -5.79 -3.85
N VAL A 90 24.20 -4.79 -3.19
CA VAL A 90 22.96 -4.09 -3.60
C VAL A 90 23.37 -2.77 -4.22
N LYS A 91 22.75 -2.37 -5.32
CA LYS A 91 23.09 -1.16 -6.05
C LYS A 91 21.87 -0.28 -6.28
N SER A 92 22.08 1.02 -6.20
CA SER A 92 21.20 2.07 -6.70
C SER A 92 21.94 2.91 -7.73
N GLN A 93 21.31 3.97 -8.24
CA GLN A 93 21.95 4.87 -9.19
C GLN A 93 23.27 5.45 -8.65
N ASP A 94 23.29 5.85 -7.38
CA ASP A 94 24.40 6.62 -6.80
C ASP A 94 25.18 5.86 -5.72
N ASN A 95 24.68 4.72 -5.25
CA ASN A 95 25.24 4.01 -4.11
C ASN A 95 25.27 2.50 -4.31
N GLN A 96 26.15 1.85 -3.55
CA GLN A 96 26.17 0.41 -3.42
C GLN A 96 26.47 0.00 -1.98
N TRP A 97 25.90 -1.13 -1.55
CA TRP A 97 26.02 -1.66 -0.20
C TRP A 97 26.43 -3.12 -0.26
N ARG A 98 27.45 -3.47 0.52
CA ARG A 98 27.81 -4.86 0.78
C ARG A 98 26.91 -5.44 1.86
N TYR A 99 26.69 -6.73 1.82
CA TYR A 99 25.92 -7.43 2.84
C TYR A 99 26.47 -8.82 3.14
N ASP A 100 26.32 -9.24 4.39
CA ASP A 100 26.48 -10.64 4.77
C ASP A 100 25.19 -11.42 4.52
N LYS A 101 24.06 -10.79 4.80
CA LYS A 101 22.70 -11.28 4.51
C LYS A 101 21.86 -10.20 3.88
N LEU A 102 21.05 -10.58 2.89
CA LEU A 102 20.10 -9.71 2.22
C LEU A 102 18.69 -10.21 2.46
N VAL A 103 17.80 -9.29 2.81
CA VAL A 103 16.36 -9.56 2.97
C VAL A 103 15.57 -8.68 2.02
N LEU A 104 14.66 -9.29 1.28
CA LEU A 104 13.72 -8.62 0.39
C LEU A 104 12.35 -8.55 1.10
N ALA A 105 11.95 -7.34 1.46
CA ALA A 105 10.66 -7.04 2.10
C ALA A 105 9.94 -5.91 1.33
N THR A 106 9.90 -6.05 0.01
CA THR A 106 9.50 -5.00 -0.93
C THR A 106 7.98 -4.81 -1.06
N GLY A 107 7.18 -5.67 -0.41
CA GLY A 107 5.72 -5.61 -0.48
C GLY A 107 5.17 -6.03 -1.84
N ALA A 108 4.00 -5.49 -2.17
CA ALA A 108 3.30 -5.76 -3.42
C ALA A 108 2.96 -4.46 -4.15
N THR A 109 2.95 -4.52 -5.47
CA THR A 109 2.47 -3.44 -6.33
C THR A 109 1.02 -3.71 -6.71
N PRO A 110 0.14 -2.70 -6.73
CA PRO A 110 -1.23 -2.86 -7.19
C PRO A 110 -1.27 -3.33 -8.64
N PHE A 111 -2.16 -4.27 -8.93
CA PHE A 111 -2.48 -4.61 -10.31
C PHE A 111 -3.38 -3.52 -10.91
N ILE A 112 -2.91 -2.91 -11.98
CA ILE A 112 -3.70 -1.94 -12.76
C ILE A 112 -4.10 -2.63 -14.07
N PRO A 113 -5.39 -2.79 -14.37
CA PRO A 113 -5.85 -3.44 -15.59
C PRO A 113 -5.20 -2.81 -16.84
N PRO A 114 -4.76 -3.62 -17.82
CA PRO A 114 -4.13 -3.13 -19.03
C PRO A 114 -5.18 -2.66 -20.05
N VAL A 115 -5.92 -1.63 -19.71
CA VAL A 115 -6.97 -1.04 -20.54
C VAL A 115 -6.60 0.37 -21.00
N PRO A 116 -7.15 0.88 -22.12
CA PRO A 116 -6.97 2.28 -22.52
C PRO A 116 -7.40 3.23 -21.39
N GLY A 117 -6.64 4.29 -21.16
CA GLY A 117 -6.90 5.26 -20.09
C GLY A 117 -6.45 4.83 -18.69
N ARG A 118 -5.72 3.70 -18.56
CA ARG A 118 -5.21 3.20 -17.27
C ARG A 118 -4.37 4.21 -16.50
N GLU A 119 -3.75 5.15 -17.18
CA GLU A 119 -2.98 6.24 -16.60
C GLU A 119 -3.84 7.24 -15.80
N LEU A 120 -5.15 7.23 -16.03
CA LEU A 120 -6.11 8.04 -15.28
C LEU A 120 -6.52 7.41 -13.94
N MET A 121 -6.15 6.15 -13.72
CA MET A 121 -6.47 5.44 -12.47
C MET A 121 -5.60 5.93 -11.32
N LEU A 122 -6.22 6.09 -10.16
CA LEU A 122 -5.54 6.32 -8.90
C LEU A 122 -5.38 4.99 -8.17
N THR A 123 -4.28 4.85 -7.46
CA THR A 123 -4.05 3.72 -6.55
C THR A 123 -3.90 4.23 -5.11
N LEU A 124 -4.35 3.44 -4.13
CA LEU A 124 -4.26 3.74 -2.70
C LEU A 124 -3.57 2.59 -1.97
N ASN A 125 -2.37 2.24 -2.41
CA ASN A 125 -1.60 1.15 -1.83
C ASN A 125 -0.56 1.61 -0.80
N SER A 126 -0.31 2.91 -0.70
CA SER A 126 0.67 3.49 0.22
C SER A 126 0.27 4.90 0.68
N GLN A 127 0.87 5.35 1.79
CA GLN A 127 0.74 6.72 2.28
C GLN A 127 1.17 7.73 1.21
N ARG A 128 2.22 7.43 0.45
CA ARG A 128 2.70 8.27 -0.64
C ARG A 128 1.67 8.43 -1.75
N GLU A 129 1.05 7.32 -2.18
CA GLU A 129 0.00 7.34 -3.20
C GLU A 129 -1.21 8.13 -2.71
N TYR A 130 -1.62 7.94 -1.46
CA TYR A 130 -2.69 8.74 -0.86
C TYR A 130 -2.31 10.22 -0.82
N GLY A 131 -1.11 10.58 -0.41
CA GLY A 131 -0.64 11.97 -0.39
C GLY A 131 -0.69 12.62 -1.76
N ALA A 132 -0.32 11.90 -2.82
CA ALA A 132 -0.39 12.39 -4.20
C ALA A 132 -1.83 12.58 -4.71
N ALA A 133 -2.77 11.76 -4.24
CA ALA A 133 -4.16 11.73 -4.72
C ALA A 133 -5.15 12.46 -3.79
N GLN A 134 -4.74 12.83 -2.57
CA GLN A 134 -5.67 13.24 -1.51
C GLN A 134 -6.55 14.44 -1.90
N SER A 135 -6.02 15.46 -2.56
CA SER A 135 -6.80 16.61 -2.99
C SER A 135 -7.88 16.19 -4.00
N GLN A 136 -7.50 15.43 -5.01
CA GLN A 136 -8.42 14.92 -6.03
C GLN A 136 -9.49 14.01 -5.41
N LEU A 137 -9.13 13.16 -4.46
CA LEU A 137 -10.08 12.29 -3.76
C LEU A 137 -11.04 13.07 -2.85
N HIS A 138 -10.55 14.10 -2.16
CA HIS A 138 -11.41 14.95 -1.33
C HIS A 138 -12.42 15.74 -2.18
N ASP A 139 -12.00 16.26 -3.32
CA ASP A 139 -12.83 17.09 -4.19
C ASP A 139 -13.82 16.27 -5.04
N ALA A 140 -13.52 15.01 -5.29
CA ALA A 140 -14.37 14.13 -6.09
C ALA A 140 -15.74 13.92 -5.45
N LYS A 141 -16.80 14.14 -6.23
CA LYS A 141 -18.21 13.88 -5.82
C LYS A 141 -18.64 12.46 -6.21
N ARG A 142 -18.08 11.93 -7.27
CA ARG A 142 -18.36 10.58 -7.80
C ARG A 142 -17.07 9.79 -7.87
N VAL A 143 -17.12 8.55 -7.43
CA VAL A 143 -15.96 7.67 -7.41
C VAL A 143 -16.33 6.31 -8.02
N LEU A 144 -15.57 5.87 -8.97
CA LEU A 144 -15.62 4.52 -9.51
C LEU A 144 -14.46 3.70 -8.94
N ILE A 145 -14.77 2.59 -8.30
CA ILE A 145 -13.78 1.66 -7.75
C ILE A 145 -13.74 0.44 -8.65
N VAL A 146 -12.55 0.12 -9.14
CA VAL A 146 -12.31 -1.08 -9.95
C VAL A 146 -11.82 -2.20 -9.04
N GLY A 147 -12.67 -3.19 -8.86
CA GLY A 147 -12.44 -4.36 -8.02
C GLY A 147 -13.27 -4.37 -6.73
N GLY A 148 -14.09 -5.39 -6.56
CA GLY A 148 -14.91 -5.66 -5.38
C GLY A 148 -14.26 -6.64 -4.39
N GLY A 149 -12.94 -6.56 -4.23
CA GLY A 149 -12.21 -7.27 -3.19
C GLY A 149 -12.32 -6.57 -1.83
N LEU A 150 -11.56 -7.03 -0.84
CA LEU A 150 -11.61 -6.50 0.53
C LEU A 150 -11.36 -4.99 0.57
N ILE A 151 -10.27 -4.53 -0.02
CA ILE A 151 -9.90 -3.11 -0.02
C ILE A 151 -10.93 -2.28 -0.81
N GLY A 152 -11.37 -2.76 -1.98
CA GLY A 152 -12.39 -2.08 -2.78
C GLY A 152 -13.70 -1.89 -2.01
N CYS A 153 -14.15 -2.90 -1.27
CA CYS A 153 -15.35 -2.80 -0.44
C CYS A 153 -15.16 -1.83 0.74
N GLU A 154 -14.01 -1.85 1.40
CA GLU A 154 -13.71 -0.91 2.49
C GLU A 154 -13.68 0.53 2.00
N LEU A 155 -13.01 0.79 0.87
CA LEU A 155 -12.98 2.11 0.23
C LEU A 155 -14.39 2.57 -0.18
N ALA A 156 -15.20 1.68 -0.75
CA ALA A 156 -16.58 1.99 -1.12
C ALA A 156 -17.39 2.47 0.08
N MET A 157 -17.27 1.77 1.20
CA MET A 157 -17.94 2.15 2.45
C MET A 157 -17.41 3.50 2.97
N ASP A 158 -16.12 3.72 2.95
CA ASP A 158 -15.50 4.96 3.41
C ASP A 158 -15.95 6.17 2.56
N PHE A 159 -15.90 6.05 1.25
CA PHE A 159 -16.35 7.11 0.34
C PHE A 159 -17.85 7.39 0.45
N CYS A 160 -18.66 6.36 0.66
CA CYS A 160 -20.10 6.56 0.95
C CYS A 160 -20.32 7.32 2.25
N ARG A 161 -19.59 7.02 3.31
CA ARG A 161 -19.64 7.75 4.58
C ARG A 161 -19.20 9.21 4.42
N ALA A 162 -18.30 9.48 3.49
CA ALA A 162 -17.88 10.84 3.11
C ALA A 162 -18.89 11.58 2.21
N GLY A 163 -20.04 10.97 1.92
CA GLY A 163 -21.10 11.57 1.12
C GLY A 163 -20.89 11.53 -0.39
N LYS A 164 -19.99 10.69 -0.87
CA LYS A 164 -19.72 10.54 -2.31
C LYS A 164 -20.66 9.53 -2.95
N ALA A 165 -20.97 9.71 -4.24
CA ALA A 165 -21.65 8.71 -5.04
C ALA A 165 -20.62 7.67 -5.49
N VAL A 166 -20.81 6.41 -5.11
CA VAL A 166 -19.83 5.33 -5.30
C VAL A 166 -20.40 4.23 -6.19
N THR A 167 -19.60 3.83 -7.18
CA THR A 167 -19.84 2.65 -8.00
C THR A 167 -18.66 1.72 -7.85
N VAL A 168 -18.91 0.43 -7.67
CA VAL A 168 -17.92 -0.65 -7.70
C VAL A 168 -18.16 -1.51 -8.91
N VAL A 169 -17.13 -1.69 -9.75
CA VAL A 169 -17.16 -2.60 -10.90
C VAL A 169 -16.27 -3.80 -10.63
N ASP A 170 -16.79 -4.99 -10.88
CA ASP A 170 -16.06 -6.25 -10.74
C ASP A 170 -16.49 -7.25 -11.81
N ASN A 171 -15.55 -7.99 -12.36
CA ASN A 171 -15.83 -9.02 -13.37
C ASN A 171 -16.42 -10.31 -12.76
N SER A 172 -16.30 -10.48 -11.45
CA SER A 172 -16.86 -11.63 -10.71
C SER A 172 -18.37 -11.49 -10.51
N ALA A 173 -19.01 -12.61 -10.18
CA ALA A 173 -20.45 -12.67 -9.91
C ALA A 173 -20.83 -12.09 -8.54
N SER A 174 -19.86 -11.92 -7.65
CA SER A 174 -20.06 -11.39 -6.29
C SER A 174 -18.86 -10.58 -5.83
N VAL A 175 -19.07 -9.69 -4.86
CA VAL A 175 -17.97 -9.08 -4.12
C VAL A 175 -17.28 -10.15 -3.27
N LEU A 176 -15.98 -9.97 -3.00
CA LEU A 176 -15.16 -10.92 -2.23
C LEU A 176 -15.26 -12.38 -2.72
N ALA A 177 -15.44 -12.57 -4.03
CA ALA A 177 -15.68 -13.89 -4.61
C ALA A 177 -14.57 -14.92 -4.32
N ALA A 178 -13.33 -14.46 -4.20
CA ALA A 178 -12.17 -15.31 -3.89
C ALA A 178 -11.99 -15.61 -2.40
N LEU A 179 -12.68 -14.89 -1.50
CA LEU A 179 -12.42 -14.92 -0.06
C LEU A 179 -13.61 -15.43 0.76
N MET A 180 -14.82 -15.30 0.23
CA MET A 180 -16.05 -15.60 0.98
C MET A 180 -16.99 -16.53 0.21
N PRO A 181 -17.75 -17.37 0.93
CA PRO A 181 -18.83 -18.13 0.33
C PRO A 181 -19.97 -17.20 -0.14
N PRO A 182 -20.80 -17.63 -1.11
CA PRO A 182 -21.85 -16.80 -1.70
C PRO A 182 -22.82 -16.16 -0.70
N GLU A 183 -23.14 -16.84 0.38
CA GLU A 183 -24.06 -16.35 1.40
C GLU A 183 -23.49 -15.16 2.17
N ALA A 184 -22.19 -15.18 2.49
CA ALA A 184 -21.50 -14.08 3.15
C ALA A 184 -21.32 -12.89 2.20
N SER A 185 -20.94 -13.15 0.95
CA SER A 185 -20.86 -12.12 -0.09
C SER A 185 -22.20 -11.43 -0.33
N SER A 186 -23.30 -12.20 -0.34
CA SER A 186 -24.65 -11.67 -0.51
C SER A 186 -25.04 -10.70 0.61
N ARG A 187 -24.71 -11.01 1.86
CA ARG A 187 -24.94 -10.10 2.99
C ARG A 187 -24.18 -8.81 2.88
N LEU A 188 -22.92 -8.87 2.46
CA LEU A 188 -22.09 -7.68 2.24
C LEU A 188 -22.63 -6.85 1.08
N GLN A 189 -23.03 -7.48 -0.04
CA GLN A 189 -23.63 -6.79 -1.17
C GLN A 189 -24.89 -6.04 -0.78
N HIS A 190 -25.75 -6.68 0.01
CA HIS A 190 -26.95 -6.04 0.54
C HIS A 190 -26.59 -4.82 1.38
N ARG A 191 -25.62 -4.93 2.28
CA ARG A 191 -25.14 -3.81 3.10
C ARG A 191 -24.58 -2.66 2.27
N LEU A 192 -23.75 -2.95 1.27
CA LEU A 192 -23.19 -1.94 0.36
C LEU A 192 -24.31 -1.23 -0.40
N THR A 193 -25.29 -1.97 -0.91
CA THR A 193 -26.43 -1.40 -1.63
C THR A 193 -27.31 -0.51 -0.71
N GLU A 194 -27.55 -0.92 0.52
CA GLU A 194 -28.25 -0.12 1.52
C GLU A 194 -27.51 1.20 1.82
N MET A 195 -26.19 1.19 1.81
CA MET A 195 -25.37 2.39 1.99
C MET A 195 -25.42 3.33 0.77
N GLY A 196 -25.91 2.87 -0.36
CA GLY A 196 -25.99 3.63 -1.60
C GLY A 196 -24.88 3.32 -2.62
N VAL A 197 -24.09 2.26 -2.40
CA VAL A 197 -23.11 1.81 -3.40
C VAL A 197 -23.80 1.14 -4.56
N HIS A 198 -23.49 1.60 -5.77
CA HIS A 198 -23.92 0.95 -7.00
C HIS A 198 -22.93 -0.17 -7.35
N LEU A 199 -23.39 -1.42 -7.39
CA LEU A 199 -22.58 -2.59 -7.73
C LEU A 199 -22.80 -2.98 -9.19
N MET A 200 -21.72 -3.01 -9.96
CA MET A 200 -21.69 -3.52 -11.34
C MET A 200 -20.87 -4.81 -11.36
N LEU A 201 -21.53 -5.93 -11.07
CA LEU A 201 -20.93 -7.25 -11.05
C LEU A 201 -21.03 -7.89 -12.44
N LYS A 202 -20.24 -8.96 -12.68
CA LYS A 202 -20.11 -9.59 -14.02
C LYS A 202 -19.84 -8.56 -15.12
N THR A 203 -19.13 -7.50 -14.78
CA THR A 203 -18.87 -6.37 -15.65
C THR A 203 -17.37 -6.19 -15.81
N GLN A 204 -16.92 -6.12 -17.04
CA GLN A 204 -15.53 -5.90 -17.40
C GLN A 204 -15.30 -4.43 -17.74
N LEU A 205 -14.23 -3.86 -17.20
CA LEU A 205 -13.78 -2.54 -17.58
C LEU A 205 -13.08 -2.62 -18.94
N GLU A 206 -13.52 -1.82 -19.90
CA GLU A 206 -12.92 -1.78 -21.25
C GLU A 206 -11.94 -0.62 -21.43
N GLY A 207 -12.14 0.47 -20.72
CA GLY A 207 -11.27 1.65 -20.78
C GLY A 207 -11.79 2.81 -19.94
N LEU A 208 -11.00 3.87 -19.91
CA LEU A 208 -11.32 5.15 -19.27
C LEU A 208 -11.06 6.29 -20.25
N GLU A 209 -11.93 7.28 -20.19
CA GLU A 209 -11.82 8.50 -20.97
C GLU A 209 -11.98 9.73 -20.05
N HIS A 210 -11.45 10.88 -20.50
CA HIS A 210 -11.60 12.17 -19.80
C HIS A 210 -13.02 12.70 -19.85
#